data_764d5f5976ed3cea0b2a4d4904d03cb8
#
_entry.id   764d5f5976ed3cea0b2a4d4904d03cb8
#
_cell.length_a   1.000
_cell.length_b   1.000
_cell.length_c   1.000
_cell.angle_alpha   90.00
_cell.angle_beta   90.00
_cell.angle_gamma   90.00
#
_symmetry.space_group_name_H-M   'P 1'
#
loop_
_entity.id
_entity.type
_entity.pdbx_description
1 polymer ?
#
loop_
_entity_poly.entity_id
_entity_poly.type
_entity_poly.pdbx_seq_one_letter_code
_entity_poly.pdbx_strand_id
1 'polypeptide(L)'
;MQQWMIYGANGYTGQLLARAAAQRGLRPILAGRNRQTISALANELNLPFRCFDLNRPQQICEGLQDIQVVLHCAGPFSATSGPMIDACLAAGCHYLDITGEIDVFVAAQQRQADAEQAGIVLCPGVGFDVIPTDCIAARLKLALHDADRLALGFDTHSSLSPGTARTSVEGPKYGGRVRKDDRIQTVPLAYQSREIDFGNGTKHAVTIPWGDIATAWFTTGIDDIEVFIPMAPSAAARLRRLDRFRALLGLAPVQALLKYLVGRRIQGPDHQQREAARCYVWGEAQNRAGKKVVARIKTANAYDVTVEGALYAVGFLLENQPAPGYYTPSRLLGPECIENLPGSGPMHIE
;
A
#
# COMPACT_ATOMS: atom_id res chain seq x y z
N MET A 1 17.63 23.66 -2.33
CA MET A 1 17.57 22.20 -2.17
C MET A 1 16.10 21.83 -2.18
N GLN A 2 15.74 20.82 -2.96
CA GLN A 2 14.38 20.29 -3.03
C GLN A 2 14.02 19.66 -1.70
N GLN A 3 12.99 20.18 -1.01
CA GLN A 3 12.59 19.70 0.31
C GLN A 3 11.47 18.66 0.18
N TRP A 4 11.61 17.54 0.85
CA TRP A 4 10.57 16.53 0.96
C TRP A 4 10.37 16.09 2.41
N MET A 5 9.22 15.52 2.70
CA MET A 5 8.79 15.26 4.06
C MET A 5 8.34 13.81 4.24
N ILE A 6 8.68 13.19 5.39
CA ILE A 6 8.07 11.95 5.87
C ILE A 6 7.09 12.32 7.00
N TYR A 7 5.79 12.30 6.73
CA TYR A 7 4.78 12.50 7.76
C TYR A 7 4.39 11.18 8.41
N GLY A 8 4.36 11.13 9.74
CA GLY A 8 4.22 9.88 10.50
C GLY A 8 5.56 9.16 10.72
N ALA A 9 6.66 9.92 10.68
CA ALA A 9 8.02 9.39 10.80
C ALA A 9 8.29 8.63 12.11
N ASN A 10 7.52 8.84 13.17
CA ASN A 10 7.61 8.12 14.44
C ASN A 10 6.86 6.77 14.46
N GLY A 11 6.11 6.43 13.41
CA GLY A 11 5.52 5.09 13.22
C GLY A 11 6.57 4.04 12.84
N TYR A 12 6.21 2.76 12.90
CA TYR A 12 7.14 1.66 12.58
C TYR A 12 7.79 1.83 11.19
N THR A 13 6.98 1.91 10.14
CA THR A 13 7.49 2.07 8.75
C THR A 13 8.13 3.45 8.55
N GLY A 14 7.57 4.50 9.15
CA GLY A 14 8.14 5.85 9.09
C GLY A 14 9.56 5.93 9.67
N GLN A 15 9.84 5.22 10.76
CA GLN A 15 11.19 5.12 11.33
C GLN A 15 12.15 4.36 10.41
N LEU A 16 11.69 3.26 9.78
CA LEU A 16 12.53 2.53 8.81
C LEU A 16 12.91 3.43 7.64
N LEU A 17 11.95 4.16 7.08
CA LEU A 17 12.16 5.13 6.00
C LEU A 17 13.10 6.26 6.40
N ALA A 18 12.91 6.85 7.59
CA ALA A 18 13.75 7.94 8.07
C ALA A 18 15.22 7.49 8.26
N ARG A 19 15.44 6.30 8.83
CA ARG A 19 16.78 5.72 9.01
C ARG A 19 17.43 5.36 7.67
N ALA A 20 16.70 4.72 6.77
CA ALA A 20 17.20 4.38 5.43
C ALA A 20 17.55 5.64 4.63
N ALA A 21 16.74 6.69 4.69
CA ALA A 21 17.03 7.98 4.07
C ALA A 21 18.30 8.62 4.64
N ALA A 22 18.45 8.67 5.97
CA ALA A 22 19.63 9.22 6.63
C ALA A 22 20.90 8.44 6.28
N GLN A 23 20.85 7.11 6.25
CA GLN A 23 21.98 6.26 5.86
C GLN A 23 22.45 6.50 4.42
N ARG A 24 21.55 6.93 3.54
CA ARG A 24 21.85 7.29 2.13
C ARG A 24 22.24 8.76 1.95
N GLY A 25 22.39 9.51 3.05
CA GLY A 25 22.70 10.93 3.00
C GLY A 25 21.53 11.83 2.56
N LEU A 26 20.32 11.26 2.43
CA LEU A 26 19.12 12.03 2.16
C LEU A 26 18.66 12.77 3.43
N ARG A 27 18.09 13.95 3.25
CA ARG A 27 17.71 14.83 4.37
C ARG A 27 16.23 15.20 4.36
N PRO A 28 15.30 14.22 4.57
CA PRO A 28 13.88 14.54 4.69
C PRO A 28 13.60 15.39 5.93
N ILE A 29 12.50 16.16 5.86
CA ILE A 29 11.89 16.73 7.06
C ILE A 29 11.03 15.66 7.71
N LEU A 30 11.32 15.29 8.96
CA LEU A 30 10.53 14.36 9.72
C LEU A 30 9.32 15.06 10.32
N ALA A 31 8.11 14.51 10.11
CA ALA A 31 6.91 15.16 10.61
C ALA A 31 5.92 14.18 11.27
N GLY A 32 5.06 14.73 12.13
CA GLY A 32 4.01 14.02 12.82
C GLY A 32 3.39 14.87 13.92
N ARG A 33 2.38 14.33 14.61
CA ARG A 33 1.62 15.08 15.62
C ARG A 33 2.26 15.13 17.01
N ASN A 34 3.13 14.18 17.33
CA ASN A 34 3.78 14.12 18.67
C ASN A 34 5.18 14.71 18.59
N ARG A 35 5.31 15.95 19.11
CA ARG A 35 6.57 16.70 19.09
C ARG A 35 7.72 15.96 19.78
N GLN A 36 7.46 15.32 20.92
CA GLN A 36 8.51 14.65 21.71
C GLN A 36 9.12 13.49 20.93
N THR A 37 8.29 12.62 20.33
CA THR A 37 8.79 11.46 19.59
C THR A 37 9.43 11.83 18.27
N ILE A 38 8.89 12.84 17.55
CA ILE A 38 9.47 13.31 16.29
C ILE A 38 10.82 14.01 16.53
N SER A 39 10.91 14.92 17.52
CA SER A 39 12.16 15.61 17.79
C SER A 39 13.26 14.66 18.29
N ALA A 40 12.90 13.64 19.07
CA ALA A 40 13.87 12.62 19.50
C ALA A 40 14.48 11.87 18.31
N LEU A 41 13.64 11.40 17.37
CA LEU A 41 14.11 10.73 16.16
C LEU A 41 14.91 11.68 15.25
N ALA A 42 14.46 12.92 15.09
CA ALA A 42 15.13 13.92 14.28
C ALA A 42 16.54 14.25 14.82
N ASN A 43 16.66 14.42 16.15
CA ASN A 43 17.95 14.65 16.81
C ASN A 43 18.89 13.43 16.66
N GLU A 44 18.37 12.20 16.83
CA GLU A 44 19.12 10.96 16.63
C GLU A 44 19.72 10.87 15.21
N LEU A 45 18.91 11.24 14.18
CA LEU A 45 19.31 11.13 12.78
C LEU A 45 19.93 12.42 12.22
N ASN A 46 20.05 13.47 13.02
CA ASN A 46 20.51 14.80 12.58
C ASN A 46 19.71 15.34 11.38
N LEU A 47 18.36 15.22 11.46
CA LEU A 47 17.44 15.65 10.43
C LEU A 47 16.51 16.79 10.92
N PRO A 48 16.02 17.66 10.03
CA PRO A 48 15.04 18.67 10.39
C PRO A 48 13.69 18.03 10.72
N PHE A 49 12.86 18.72 11.52
CA PHE A 49 11.52 18.24 11.82
C PHE A 49 10.47 19.35 11.85
N ARG A 50 9.22 18.97 11.60
CA ARG A 50 8.00 19.79 11.78
C ARG A 50 6.99 19.01 12.62
N CYS A 51 6.13 19.72 13.36
CA CYS A 51 5.11 19.08 14.19
C CYS A 51 3.77 19.77 13.97
N PHE A 52 2.80 19.01 13.43
CA PHE A 52 1.44 19.48 13.20
C PHE A 52 0.44 18.32 13.22
N ASP A 53 -0.84 18.65 13.47
CA ASP A 53 -1.95 17.70 13.54
C ASP A 53 -2.82 17.82 12.27
N LEU A 54 -3.20 16.67 11.69
CA LEU A 54 -4.05 16.60 10.49
C LEU A 54 -5.52 17.02 10.75
N ASN A 55 -5.91 17.18 12.00
CA ASN A 55 -7.22 17.76 12.36
C ASN A 55 -7.24 19.31 12.28
N ARG A 56 -6.12 19.94 11.93
CA ARG A 56 -5.97 21.40 11.86
C ARG A 56 -5.48 21.83 10.49
N PRO A 57 -6.38 22.10 9.54
CA PRO A 57 -6.02 22.39 8.14
C PRO A 57 -4.98 23.50 7.99
N GLN A 58 -5.10 24.58 8.76
CA GLN A 58 -4.14 25.69 8.72
C GLN A 58 -2.71 25.25 9.10
N GLN A 59 -2.58 24.41 10.15
CA GLN A 59 -1.27 23.87 10.55
C GLN A 59 -0.68 22.92 9.50
N ILE A 60 -1.52 22.19 8.76
CA ILE A 60 -1.03 21.35 7.67
C ILE A 60 -0.46 22.21 6.56
N CYS A 61 -1.19 23.24 6.11
CA CYS A 61 -0.71 24.16 5.07
C CYS A 61 0.61 24.86 5.46
N GLU A 62 0.72 25.34 6.70
CA GLU A 62 1.96 25.91 7.23
C GLU A 62 3.10 24.85 7.27
N GLY A 63 2.74 23.61 7.66
CA GLY A 63 3.66 22.48 7.69
C GLY A 63 4.17 22.04 6.32
N LEU A 64 3.44 22.32 5.24
CA LEU A 64 3.80 21.97 3.86
C LEU A 64 4.48 23.10 3.08
N GLN A 65 4.73 24.26 3.68
CA GLN A 65 5.47 25.34 3.00
C GLN A 65 6.84 24.83 2.54
N ASP A 66 7.21 25.13 1.30
CA ASP A 66 8.46 24.76 0.64
C ASP A 66 8.69 23.25 0.48
N ILE A 67 7.64 22.42 0.66
CA ILE A 67 7.71 20.96 0.45
C ILE A 67 7.28 20.64 -0.98
N GLN A 68 8.12 19.89 -1.70
CA GLN A 68 7.80 19.39 -3.03
C GLN A 68 7.09 18.03 -3.02
N VAL A 69 7.48 17.14 -2.09
CA VAL A 69 6.92 15.79 -1.98
C VAL A 69 6.64 15.46 -0.52
N VAL A 70 5.42 15.02 -0.23
CA VAL A 70 5.05 14.39 1.04
C VAL A 70 5.00 12.88 0.84
N LEU A 71 5.76 12.14 1.65
CA LEU A 71 5.60 10.71 1.86
C LEU A 71 4.82 10.49 3.16
N HIS A 72 3.55 10.15 3.04
CA HIS A 72 2.62 10.01 4.15
C HIS A 72 2.62 8.58 4.71
N CYS A 73 3.02 8.41 5.98
CA CYS A 73 3.15 7.13 6.66
C CYS A 73 2.27 7.00 7.91
N ALA A 74 1.33 7.92 8.14
CA ALA A 74 0.50 7.94 9.35
C ALA A 74 -0.89 7.33 9.13
N GLY A 75 -1.03 6.04 9.31
CA GLY A 75 -2.32 5.35 9.28
C GLY A 75 -3.18 5.58 10.56
N PRO A 76 -4.49 5.23 10.54
CA PRO A 76 -5.21 4.66 9.39
C PRO A 76 -5.42 5.70 8.28
N PHE A 77 -5.15 5.32 7.05
CA PHE A 77 -5.18 6.25 5.92
C PHE A 77 -6.60 6.71 5.57
N SER A 78 -7.61 5.92 5.87
CA SER A 78 -9.03 6.32 5.77
C SER A 78 -9.37 7.59 6.56
N ALA A 79 -8.60 7.89 7.62
CA ALA A 79 -8.79 9.10 8.43
C ALA A 79 -7.78 10.22 8.10
N THR A 80 -6.63 9.88 7.52
CA THR A 80 -5.49 10.81 7.44
C THR A 80 -5.15 11.22 6.00
N SER A 81 -5.48 10.42 4.99
CA SER A 81 -5.14 10.72 3.59
C SER A 81 -5.92 11.93 3.06
N GLY A 82 -7.22 12.02 3.30
CA GLY A 82 -8.05 13.13 2.82
C GLY A 82 -7.51 14.50 3.22
N PRO A 83 -7.34 14.80 4.52
CA PRO A 83 -6.77 16.08 4.97
C PRO A 83 -5.37 16.37 4.41
N MET A 84 -4.53 15.33 4.24
CA MET A 84 -3.19 15.51 3.68
C MET A 84 -3.24 15.78 2.17
N ILE A 85 -4.09 15.06 1.41
CA ILE A 85 -4.29 15.30 -0.03
C ILE A 85 -4.82 16.71 -0.27
N ASP A 86 -5.83 17.16 0.51
CA ASP A 86 -6.38 18.52 0.39
C ASP A 86 -5.30 19.59 0.60
N ALA A 87 -4.44 19.39 1.61
CA ALA A 87 -3.34 20.31 1.86
C ALA A 87 -2.25 20.25 0.78
N CYS A 88 -1.95 19.06 0.23
CA CYS A 88 -1.01 18.92 -0.88
C CYS A 88 -1.51 19.62 -2.14
N LEU A 89 -2.80 19.50 -2.47
CA LEU A 89 -3.44 20.23 -3.58
C LEU A 89 -3.34 21.74 -3.38
N ALA A 90 -3.60 22.23 -2.17
CA ALA A 90 -3.52 23.65 -1.85
C ALA A 90 -2.09 24.20 -1.85
N ALA A 91 -1.11 23.41 -1.44
CA ALA A 91 0.29 23.80 -1.35
C ALA A 91 1.09 23.57 -2.65
N GLY A 92 0.53 22.87 -3.63
CA GLY A 92 1.23 22.49 -4.86
C GLY A 92 2.36 21.47 -4.62
N CYS A 93 2.20 20.57 -3.65
CA CYS A 93 3.19 19.53 -3.37
C CYS A 93 2.68 18.13 -3.74
N HIS A 94 3.57 17.27 -4.27
CA HIS A 94 3.22 15.90 -4.64
C HIS A 94 2.88 15.05 -3.41
N TYR A 95 1.91 14.14 -3.55
CA TYR A 95 1.46 13.24 -2.50
C TYR A 95 1.81 11.80 -2.81
N LEU A 96 2.51 11.17 -1.88
CA LEU A 96 2.78 9.73 -1.84
C LEU A 96 2.32 9.19 -0.49
N ASP A 97 1.82 7.96 -0.45
CA ASP A 97 1.58 7.23 0.80
C ASP A 97 1.86 5.73 0.67
N ILE A 98 1.78 5.00 1.77
CA ILE A 98 2.01 3.58 1.84
C ILE A 98 0.73 2.80 2.20
N THR A 99 -0.43 3.30 1.78
CA THR A 99 -1.73 2.67 2.05
C THR A 99 -1.92 1.36 1.28
N GLY A 100 -2.73 0.45 1.84
CA GLY A 100 -3.35 -0.68 1.17
C GLY A 100 -4.88 -0.60 1.19
N GLU A 101 -5.45 0.56 1.60
CA GLU A 101 -6.88 0.72 1.87
C GLU A 101 -7.66 1.08 0.59
N ILE A 102 -8.56 0.20 0.14
CA ILE A 102 -9.35 0.33 -1.10
C ILE A 102 -10.01 1.70 -1.23
N ASP A 103 -10.68 2.15 -0.16
CA ASP A 103 -11.47 3.38 -0.18
C ASP A 103 -10.57 4.63 -0.30
N VAL A 104 -9.32 4.55 0.17
CA VAL A 104 -8.31 5.61 -0.01
C VAL A 104 -7.90 5.73 -1.47
N PHE A 105 -7.67 4.61 -2.17
CA PHE A 105 -7.35 4.62 -3.61
C PHE A 105 -8.49 5.20 -4.43
N VAL A 106 -9.72 4.78 -4.16
CA VAL A 106 -10.91 5.30 -4.86
C VAL A 106 -11.08 6.80 -4.62
N ALA A 107 -10.92 7.26 -3.38
CA ALA A 107 -11.02 8.68 -3.05
C ALA A 107 -9.90 9.51 -3.71
N ALA A 108 -8.67 9.02 -3.71
CA ALA A 108 -7.55 9.71 -4.35
C ALA A 108 -7.72 9.76 -5.88
N GLN A 109 -8.22 8.68 -6.52
CA GLN A 109 -8.51 8.66 -7.95
C GLN A 109 -9.57 9.70 -8.36
N GLN A 110 -10.59 9.91 -7.53
CA GLN A 110 -11.61 10.94 -7.76
C GLN A 110 -11.06 12.36 -7.76
N ARG A 111 -9.84 12.58 -7.23
CA ARG A 111 -9.16 13.87 -7.21
C ARG A 111 -8.25 14.08 -8.43
N GLN A 112 -8.37 13.27 -9.49
CA GLN A 112 -7.58 13.37 -10.73
C GLN A 112 -7.56 14.80 -11.28
N ALA A 113 -8.75 15.38 -11.51
CA ALA A 113 -8.86 16.73 -12.08
C ALA A 113 -8.29 17.82 -11.15
N ASP A 114 -8.47 17.67 -9.84
CA ASP A 114 -7.91 18.62 -8.87
C ASP A 114 -6.37 18.56 -8.88
N ALA A 115 -5.80 17.36 -9.00
CA ALA A 115 -4.36 17.16 -9.08
C ALA A 115 -3.78 17.75 -10.38
N GLU A 116 -4.47 17.57 -11.50
CA GLU A 116 -4.11 18.19 -12.78
C GLU A 116 -4.13 19.72 -12.68
N GLN A 117 -5.19 20.29 -12.09
CA GLN A 117 -5.32 21.73 -11.89
C GLN A 117 -4.24 22.30 -10.95
N ALA A 118 -3.91 21.57 -9.88
CA ALA A 118 -2.87 21.96 -8.92
C ALA A 118 -1.44 21.71 -9.42
N GLY A 119 -1.26 21.03 -10.56
CA GLY A 119 0.06 20.69 -11.11
C GLY A 119 0.83 19.67 -10.30
N ILE A 120 0.15 18.76 -9.57
CA ILE A 120 0.78 17.79 -8.69
C ILE A 120 0.48 16.34 -9.08
N VAL A 121 1.28 15.42 -8.57
CA VAL A 121 1.06 13.97 -8.63
C VAL A 121 0.42 13.50 -7.32
N LEU A 122 -0.62 12.68 -7.44
CA LEU A 122 -1.17 11.87 -6.35
C LEU A 122 -0.87 10.40 -6.68
N CYS A 123 0.03 9.76 -5.92
CA CYS A 123 0.35 8.34 -6.09
C CYS A 123 0.32 7.63 -4.72
N PRO A 124 -0.86 7.22 -4.23
CA PRO A 124 -0.96 6.42 -3.03
C PRO A 124 -0.45 4.99 -3.27
N GLY A 125 -0.05 4.30 -2.20
CA GLY A 125 0.34 2.90 -2.24
C GLY A 125 1.76 2.63 -2.74
N VAL A 126 2.72 3.55 -2.54
CA VAL A 126 4.12 3.36 -2.95
C VAL A 126 4.90 2.39 -2.02
N GLY A 127 4.24 1.33 -1.57
CA GLY A 127 4.81 0.28 -0.72
C GLY A 127 4.49 -1.13 -1.21
N PHE A 128 4.82 -2.12 -0.40
CA PHE A 128 4.58 -3.53 -0.72
C PHE A 128 3.12 -3.83 -1.02
N ASP A 129 2.20 -3.13 -0.38
CA ASP A 129 0.77 -3.40 -0.51
C ASP A 129 0.25 -3.21 -1.95
N VAL A 130 1.00 -2.51 -2.82
CA VAL A 130 0.60 -2.24 -4.21
C VAL A 130 1.73 -2.47 -5.21
N ILE A 131 2.95 -1.95 -4.98
CA ILE A 131 4.01 -1.95 -6.03
C ILE A 131 4.18 -3.32 -6.69
N PRO A 132 4.36 -4.45 -5.97
CA PRO A 132 4.64 -5.73 -6.62
C PRO A 132 3.47 -6.25 -7.46
N THR A 133 2.26 -6.15 -6.92
CA THR A 133 1.04 -6.64 -7.58
C THR A 133 0.61 -5.75 -8.72
N ASP A 134 0.77 -4.43 -8.61
CA ASP A 134 0.48 -3.47 -9.67
C ASP A 134 1.45 -3.61 -10.86
N CYS A 135 2.75 -3.86 -10.60
CA CYS A 135 3.72 -4.19 -11.64
C CYS A 135 3.38 -5.51 -12.36
N ILE A 136 3.00 -6.55 -11.62
CA ILE A 136 2.52 -7.81 -12.20
C ILE A 136 1.28 -7.57 -13.06
N ALA A 137 0.29 -6.82 -12.56
CA ALA A 137 -0.92 -6.51 -13.29
C ALA A 137 -0.63 -5.79 -14.62
N ALA A 138 0.25 -4.77 -14.58
CA ALA A 138 0.67 -4.04 -15.77
C ALA A 138 1.37 -4.97 -16.80
N ARG A 139 2.31 -5.81 -16.36
CA ARG A 139 3.03 -6.75 -17.22
C ARG A 139 2.12 -7.83 -17.82
N LEU A 140 1.17 -8.34 -17.05
CA LEU A 140 0.17 -9.28 -17.53
C LEU A 140 -0.76 -8.66 -18.57
N LYS A 141 -1.16 -7.39 -18.40
CA LYS A 141 -1.97 -6.68 -19.40
C LYS A 141 -1.19 -6.44 -20.69
N LEU A 142 0.11 -6.19 -20.61
CA LEU A 142 0.99 -6.12 -21.80
C LEU A 142 1.12 -7.47 -22.50
N ALA A 143 1.17 -8.58 -21.75
CA ALA A 143 1.29 -9.93 -22.31
C ALA A 143 -0.05 -10.48 -22.86
N LEU A 144 -1.19 -10.01 -22.34
CA LEU A 144 -2.53 -10.41 -22.75
C LEU A 144 -3.45 -9.18 -22.82
N HIS A 145 -3.38 -8.44 -23.92
CA HIS A 145 -4.08 -7.16 -24.09
C HIS A 145 -5.60 -7.23 -23.97
N ASP A 146 -6.19 -8.37 -24.36
CA ASP A 146 -7.63 -8.63 -24.34
C ASP A 146 -8.08 -9.34 -23.03
N ALA A 147 -7.24 -9.37 -22.00
CA ALA A 147 -7.62 -9.91 -20.70
C ALA A 147 -8.81 -9.14 -20.12
N ASP A 148 -9.79 -9.90 -19.61
CA ASP A 148 -10.99 -9.40 -18.94
C ASP A 148 -11.08 -9.86 -17.47
N ARG A 149 -10.19 -10.77 -17.04
CA ARG A 149 -10.08 -11.26 -15.65
C ARG A 149 -8.66 -11.19 -15.18
N LEU A 150 -8.48 -10.76 -13.92
CA LEU A 150 -7.21 -10.66 -13.26
C LEU A 150 -7.30 -11.24 -11.84
N ALA A 151 -6.44 -12.17 -11.53
CA ALA A 151 -6.23 -12.66 -10.18
C ALA A 151 -4.82 -12.30 -9.75
N LEU A 152 -4.68 -11.63 -8.63
CA LEU A 152 -3.41 -11.26 -8.02
C LEU A 152 -3.28 -11.96 -6.67
N GLY A 153 -2.06 -12.05 -6.15
CA GLY A 153 -1.86 -12.61 -4.83
C GLY A 153 -0.42 -12.56 -4.38
N PHE A 154 -0.25 -12.71 -3.08
CA PHE A 154 1.07 -12.73 -2.47
C PHE A 154 1.13 -13.67 -1.28
N ASP A 155 2.27 -14.28 -1.10
CA ASP A 155 2.64 -15.09 0.06
C ASP A 155 3.77 -14.38 0.79
N THR A 156 3.48 -13.90 2.00
CA THR A 156 4.46 -13.20 2.84
C THR A 156 4.72 -13.95 4.13
N HIS A 157 5.99 -14.12 4.46
CA HIS A 157 6.42 -14.67 5.75
C HIS A 157 6.75 -13.57 6.77
N SER A 158 6.46 -12.30 6.45
CA SER A 158 6.70 -11.19 7.35
C SER A 158 5.65 -11.12 8.46
N SER A 159 6.07 -10.88 9.68
CA SER A 159 5.17 -10.54 10.79
C SER A 159 4.50 -9.19 10.56
N LEU A 160 3.28 -9.02 11.09
CA LEU A 160 2.54 -7.77 10.94
C LEU A 160 3.13 -6.65 11.80
N SER A 161 3.15 -5.42 11.29
CA SER A 161 3.40 -4.23 12.09
C SER A 161 2.18 -3.88 12.95
N PRO A 162 2.35 -3.06 14.01
CA PRO A 162 1.21 -2.56 14.79
C PRO A 162 0.18 -1.80 13.94
N GLY A 163 0.61 -1.10 12.89
CA GLY A 163 -0.27 -0.40 11.94
C GLY A 163 -1.10 -1.39 11.12
N THR A 164 -0.45 -2.31 10.42
CA THR A 164 -1.10 -3.36 9.61
C THR A 164 -2.04 -4.23 10.45
N ALA A 165 -1.64 -4.56 11.67
CA ALA A 165 -2.48 -5.35 12.56
C ALA A 165 -3.76 -4.61 12.98
N ARG A 166 -3.72 -3.29 13.17
CA ARG A 166 -4.92 -2.48 13.47
C ARG A 166 -5.86 -2.41 12.27
N THR A 167 -5.34 -2.20 11.06
CA THR A 167 -6.16 -2.21 9.82
C THR A 167 -6.76 -3.58 9.56
N SER A 168 -6.03 -4.68 9.84
CA SER A 168 -6.56 -6.04 9.73
C SER A 168 -7.72 -6.33 10.69
N VAL A 169 -7.80 -5.65 11.83
CA VAL A 169 -8.96 -5.73 12.76
C VAL A 169 -10.17 -4.96 12.21
N GLU A 170 -9.94 -3.87 11.48
CA GLU A 170 -11.03 -3.08 10.90
C GLU A 170 -11.65 -3.74 9.67
N GLY A 171 -10.87 -4.46 8.88
CA GLY A 171 -11.29 -5.06 7.61
C GLY A 171 -12.54 -5.94 7.69
N PRO A 172 -12.63 -6.92 8.61
CA PRO A 172 -13.72 -7.89 8.65
C PRO A 172 -15.14 -7.31 8.75
N LYS A 173 -15.32 -6.13 9.33
CA LYS A 173 -16.64 -5.47 9.41
C LYS A 173 -17.21 -5.12 8.03
N TYR A 174 -16.35 -4.88 7.04
CA TYR A 174 -16.75 -4.52 5.68
C TYR A 174 -17.00 -5.73 4.78
N GLY A 175 -16.71 -6.97 5.25
CA GLY A 175 -16.76 -8.18 4.44
C GLY A 175 -15.56 -8.34 3.51
N GLY A 176 -15.64 -9.32 2.61
CA GLY A 176 -14.75 -9.42 1.45
C GLY A 176 -15.12 -8.37 0.40
N ARG A 177 -14.16 -8.01 -0.43
CA ARG A 177 -14.38 -7.14 -1.60
C ARG A 177 -13.67 -7.73 -2.81
N VAL A 178 -14.30 -7.65 -3.96
CA VAL A 178 -13.76 -7.99 -5.28
C VAL A 178 -14.18 -6.91 -6.27
N ARG A 179 -13.50 -6.79 -7.41
CA ARG A 179 -14.05 -6.06 -8.54
C ARG A 179 -14.70 -7.06 -9.48
N LYS A 180 -15.92 -6.79 -9.89
CA LYS A 180 -16.68 -7.59 -10.83
C LYS A 180 -17.60 -6.70 -11.65
N ASP A 181 -17.63 -6.94 -12.98
CA ASP A 181 -18.40 -6.14 -13.92
C ASP A 181 -18.11 -4.62 -13.73
N ASP A 182 -16.84 -4.25 -13.67
CA ASP A 182 -16.32 -2.87 -13.48
C ASP A 182 -16.72 -2.20 -12.15
N ARG A 183 -17.20 -2.96 -11.16
CA ARG A 183 -17.64 -2.42 -9.87
C ARG A 183 -17.01 -3.15 -8.69
N ILE A 184 -16.61 -2.40 -7.68
CA ILE A 184 -16.21 -2.99 -6.39
C ILE A 184 -17.47 -3.50 -5.68
N GLN A 185 -17.52 -4.81 -5.47
CA GLN A 185 -18.66 -5.49 -4.85
C GLN A 185 -18.26 -6.06 -3.49
N THR A 186 -19.18 -5.94 -2.52
CA THR A 186 -19.01 -6.61 -1.23
C THR A 186 -19.44 -8.07 -1.36
N VAL A 187 -18.59 -8.96 -0.91
CA VAL A 187 -18.79 -10.42 -0.92
C VAL A 187 -18.52 -10.99 0.48
N PRO A 188 -18.86 -12.25 0.76
CA PRO A 188 -18.46 -12.88 2.02
C PRO A 188 -16.94 -12.89 2.23
N LEU A 189 -16.50 -12.93 3.48
CA LEU A 189 -15.08 -13.13 3.81
C LEU A 189 -14.59 -14.48 3.27
N ALA A 190 -13.37 -14.53 2.71
CA ALA A 190 -12.81 -15.69 2.03
C ALA A 190 -13.76 -16.25 0.94
N TYR A 191 -14.30 -15.36 0.12
CA TYR A 191 -15.34 -15.61 -0.89
C TYR A 191 -14.97 -16.75 -1.85
N GLN A 192 -13.84 -16.62 -2.53
CA GLN A 192 -13.28 -17.66 -3.41
C GLN A 192 -12.11 -18.36 -2.73
N SER A 193 -11.85 -19.61 -3.15
CA SER A 193 -10.62 -20.31 -2.78
C SER A 193 -10.11 -21.13 -3.96
N ARG A 194 -8.80 -21.19 -4.10
CA ARG A 194 -8.12 -21.96 -5.16
C ARG A 194 -6.73 -22.39 -4.71
N GLU A 195 -6.18 -23.39 -5.39
CA GLU A 195 -4.76 -23.75 -5.25
C GLU A 195 -3.94 -22.81 -6.14
N ILE A 196 -2.91 -22.17 -5.58
CA ILE A 196 -2.02 -21.24 -6.28
C ILE A 196 -0.57 -21.64 -6.00
N ASP A 197 0.22 -21.77 -7.06
CA ASP A 197 1.67 -21.82 -6.95
C ASP A 197 2.23 -20.41 -7.01
N PHE A 198 2.65 -19.88 -5.85
CA PHE A 198 3.26 -18.56 -5.72
C PHE A 198 4.73 -18.51 -6.16
N GLY A 199 5.31 -19.65 -6.58
CA GLY A 199 6.74 -19.79 -6.89
C GLY A 199 7.58 -20.36 -5.74
N ASN A 200 6.92 -20.69 -4.61
CA ASN A 200 7.49 -21.42 -3.47
C ASN A 200 6.65 -22.65 -3.10
N GLY A 201 5.95 -23.19 -4.08
CA GLY A 201 5.05 -24.34 -3.96
C GLY A 201 3.57 -23.94 -3.95
N THR A 202 2.74 -24.93 -4.30
CA THR A 202 1.29 -24.78 -4.36
C THR A 202 0.68 -24.69 -2.98
N LYS A 203 -0.20 -23.71 -2.77
CA LYS A 203 -0.87 -23.43 -1.50
C LYS A 203 -2.34 -23.16 -1.69
N HIS A 204 -3.17 -23.64 -0.77
CA HIS A 204 -4.55 -23.20 -0.70
C HIS A 204 -4.61 -21.71 -0.37
N ALA A 205 -5.26 -20.94 -1.22
CA ALA A 205 -5.38 -19.50 -1.10
C ALA A 205 -6.84 -19.06 -1.12
N VAL A 206 -7.14 -17.94 -0.48
CA VAL A 206 -8.49 -17.36 -0.40
C VAL A 206 -8.47 -15.89 -0.77
N THR A 207 -9.60 -15.40 -1.27
CA THR A 207 -9.76 -13.97 -1.58
C THR A 207 -9.75 -13.12 -0.32
N ILE A 208 -9.10 -11.96 -0.43
CA ILE A 208 -9.09 -10.91 0.57
C ILE A 208 -9.48 -9.55 -0.05
N PRO A 209 -10.06 -8.62 0.75
CA PRO A 209 -10.27 -7.24 0.31
C PRO A 209 -8.93 -6.50 0.34
N TRP A 210 -8.29 -6.34 -0.81
CA TRP A 210 -6.99 -5.70 -0.95
C TRP A 210 -7.01 -4.53 -1.93
N GLY A 211 -6.09 -3.59 -1.80
CA GLY A 211 -6.04 -2.36 -2.58
C GLY A 211 -6.07 -2.55 -4.09
N ASP A 212 -5.50 -3.66 -4.57
CA ASP A 212 -5.38 -3.95 -6.01
C ASP A 212 -6.72 -4.05 -6.75
N ILE A 213 -7.83 -4.34 -6.08
CA ILE A 213 -9.16 -4.30 -6.72
C ILE A 213 -9.55 -2.88 -7.19
N ALA A 214 -8.86 -1.85 -6.68
CA ALA A 214 -8.98 -0.48 -7.15
C ALA A 214 -7.80 -0.09 -8.05
N THR A 215 -6.56 -0.32 -7.60
CA THR A 215 -5.35 0.13 -8.30
C THR A 215 -5.11 -0.63 -9.59
N ALA A 216 -5.26 -1.96 -9.60
CA ALA A 216 -5.04 -2.76 -10.80
C ALA A 216 -6.07 -2.48 -11.90
N TRP A 217 -7.30 -2.10 -11.54
CA TRP A 217 -8.28 -1.62 -12.51
C TRP A 217 -7.82 -0.33 -13.19
N PHE A 218 -7.33 0.64 -12.42
CA PHE A 218 -6.81 1.88 -12.97
C PHE A 218 -5.59 1.64 -13.86
N THR A 219 -4.75 0.69 -13.50
CA THR A 219 -3.56 0.31 -14.27
C THR A 219 -3.91 -0.41 -15.57
N THR A 220 -4.86 -1.34 -15.55
CA THR A 220 -5.10 -2.31 -16.62
C THR A 220 -6.40 -2.14 -17.38
N GLY A 221 -7.41 -1.51 -16.79
CA GLY A 221 -8.78 -1.48 -17.31
C GLY A 221 -9.46 -2.85 -17.33
N ILE A 222 -9.01 -3.82 -16.50
CA ILE A 222 -9.65 -5.14 -16.40
C ILE A 222 -10.81 -5.07 -15.41
N ASP A 223 -11.98 -5.55 -15.80
CA ASP A 223 -13.24 -5.35 -15.06
C ASP A 223 -13.43 -6.34 -13.91
N ASP A 224 -12.83 -7.54 -13.98
CA ASP A 224 -12.94 -8.60 -12.97
C ASP A 224 -11.58 -8.79 -12.28
N ILE A 225 -11.48 -8.42 -10.99
CA ILE A 225 -10.23 -8.48 -10.22
C ILE A 225 -10.47 -9.12 -8.86
N GLU A 226 -9.65 -10.11 -8.52
CA GLU A 226 -9.61 -10.78 -7.22
C GLU A 226 -8.18 -10.80 -6.68
N VAL A 227 -8.03 -10.71 -5.35
CA VAL A 227 -6.72 -10.79 -4.69
C VAL A 227 -6.71 -11.93 -3.68
N PHE A 228 -5.66 -12.73 -3.68
CA PHE A 228 -5.53 -13.96 -2.91
C PHE A 228 -4.33 -13.94 -1.96
N ILE A 229 -4.49 -14.60 -0.81
CA ILE A 229 -3.38 -14.93 0.10
C ILE A 229 -3.45 -16.40 0.49
N PRO A 230 -2.32 -17.04 0.79
CA PRO A 230 -2.32 -18.38 1.37
C PRO A 230 -3.05 -18.40 2.71
N MET A 231 -3.92 -19.38 2.87
CA MET A 231 -4.65 -19.60 4.12
C MET A 231 -5.02 -21.07 4.27
N ALA A 232 -4.75 -21.66 5.44
CA ALA A 232 -5.16 -23.04 5.70
C ALA A 232 -6.69 -23.21 5.55
N PRO A 233 -7.18 -24.31 4.95
CA PRO A 233 -8.61 -24.52 4.72
C PRO A 233 -9.46 -24.39 5.99
N SER A 234 -8.94 -24.85 7.14
CA SER A 234 -9.62 -24.72 8.44
C SER A 234 -9.74 -23.26 8.92
N ALA A 235 -8.76 -22.41 8.62
CA ALA A 235 -8.80 -20.98 8.92
C ALA A 235 -9.79 -20.26 8.00
N ALA A 236 -9.77 -20.58 6.71
CA ALA A 236 -10.73 -20.07 5.73
C ALA A 236 -12.17 -20.41 6.12
N ALA A 237 -12.44 -21.64 6.53
CA ALA A 237 -13.77 -22.07 7.02
C ALA A 237 -14.21 -21.29 8.27
N ARG A 238 -13.27 -21.00 9.20
CA ARG A 238 -13.56 -20.16 10.37
C ARG A 238 -13.90 -18.72 9.96
N LEU A 239 -13.13 -18.17 9.04
CA LEU A 239 -13.34 -16.81 8.55
C LEU A 239 -14.71 -16.66 7.86
N ARG A 240 -15.12 -17.62 7.02
CA ARG A 240 -16.46 -17.66 6.42
C ARG A 240 -17.58 -17.76 7.45
N ARG A 241 -17.38 -18.50 8.55
CA ARG A 241 -18.36 -18.54 9.65
C ARG A 241 -18.46 -17.21 10.39
N LEU A 242 -17.32 -16.53 10.62
CA LEU A 242 -17.28 -15.21 11.25
C LEU A 242 -18.00 -14.15 10.42
N ASP A 243 -18.06 -14.28 9.10
CA ASP A 243 -18.76 -13.35 8.22
C ASP A 243 -20.25 -13.18 8.59
N ARG A 244 -20.90 -14.24 9.11
CA ARG A 244 -22.28 -14.17 9.63
C ARG A 244 -22.47 -13.22 10.81
N PHE A 245 -21.40 -12.94 11.53
CA PHE A 245 -21.36 -12.07 12.71
C PHE A 245 -20.67 -10.73 12.44
N ARG A 246 -20.40 -10.39 11.15
CA ARG A 246 -19.64 -9.18 10.79
C ARG A 246 -20.26 -7.89 11.32
N ALA A 247 -21.61 -7.82 11.45
CA ALA A 247 -22.28 -6.68 12.04
C ALA A 247 -21.87 -6.45 13.50
N LEU A 248 -21.69 -7.53 14.27
CA LEU A 248 -21.21 -7.45 15.66
C LEU A 248 -19.73 -7.02 15.71
N LEU A 249 -18.90 -7.49 14.75
CA LEU A 249 -17.50 -7.08 14.64
C LEU A 249 -17.37 -5.59 14.30
N GLY A 250 -18.39 -4.97 13.71
CA GLY A 250 -18.44 -3.54 13.41
C GLY A 250 -18.76 -2.64 14.59
N LEU A 251 -19.22 -3.19 15.73
CA LEU A 251 -19.58 -2.38 16.89
C LEU A 251 -18.37 -1.68 17.50
N ALA A 252 -18.51 -0.39 17.79
CA ALA A 252 -17.42 0.44 18.29
C ALA A 252 -16.69 -0.13 19.53
N PRO A 253 -17.39 -0.67 20.57
CA PRO A 253 -16.70 -1.26 21.73
C PRO A 253 -15.93 -2.54 21.36
N VAL A 254 -16.45 -3.36 20.42
CA VAL A 254 -15.76 -4.57 19.94
C VAL A 254 -14.50 -4.19 19.20
N GLN A 255 -14.58 -3.22 18.28
CA GLN A 255 -13.44 -2.70 17.56
C GLN A 255 -12.38 -2.11 18.48
N ALA A 256 -12.79 -1.32 19.49
CA ALA A 256 -11.86 -0.74 20.47
C ALA A 256 -11.11 -1.84 21.25
N LEU A 257 -11.84 -2.87 21.71
CA LEU A 257 -11.25 -4.00 22.43
C LEU A 257 -10.27 -4.79 21.56
N LEU A 258 -10.66 -5.12 20.33
CA LEU A 258 -9.79 -5.86 19.39
C LEU A 258 -8.51 -5.07 19.05
N LYS A 259 -8.62 -3.78 18.76
CA LYS A 259 -7.46 -2.89 18.52
C LYS A 259 -6.54 -2.80 19.74
N TYR A 260 -7.11 -2.73 20.93
CA TYR A 260 -6.33 -2.72 22.17
C TYR A 260 -5.55 -4.02 22.38
N LEU A 261 -6.21 -5.17 22.19
CA LEU A 261 -5.57 -6.49 22.34
C LEU A 261 -4.45 -6.71 21.31
N VAL A 262 -4.70 -6.35 20.06
CA VAL A 262 -3.71 -6.45 18.97
C VAL A 262 -2.54 -5.51 19.21
N GLY A 263 -2.81 -4.26 19.59
CA GLY A 263 -1.78 -3.26 19.81
C GLY A 263 -0.80 -3.57 20.96
N ARG A 264 -1.19 -4.43 21.91
CA ARG A 264 -0.29 -4.88 23.00
C ARG A 264 0.60 -6.06 22.65
N ARG A 265 0.22 -6.85 21.64
CA ARG A 265 0.91 -8.12 21.31
C ARG A 265 1.82 -8.01 20.09
N ILE A 266 1.61 -7.02 19.23
CA ILE A 266 2.32 -6.91 17.95
C ILE A 266 3.28 -5.72 18.01
N GLN A 267 4.59 -6.02 17.93
CA GLN A 267 5.66 -5.02 17.93
C GLN A 267 6.27 -4.78 16.54
N GLY A 268 5.91 -5.61 15.56
CA GLY A 268 6.54 -5.64 14.24
C GLY A 268 7.79 -6.52 14.22
N PRO A 269 8.25 -6.93 13.01
CA PRO A 269 9.42 -7.79 12.88
C PRO A 269 10.72 -7.02 13.24
N ASP A 270 11.64 -7.71 13.92
CA ASP A 270 12.99 -7.21 14.14
C ASP A 270 13.84 -7.28 12.86
N HIS A 271 15.09 -6.81 12.94
CA HIS A 271 15.98 -6.77 11.78
C HIS A 271 16.29 -8.16 11.22
N GLN A 272 16.57 -9.16 12.08
CA GLN A 272 16.88 -10.52 11.65
C GLN A 272 15.68 -11.20 10.99
N GLN A 273 14.48 -11.01 11.55
CA GLN A 273 13.24 -11.52 10.98
C GLN A 273 12.97 -10.93 9.60
N ARG A 274 13.25 -9.62 9.39
CA ARG A 274 13.09 -8.99 8.07
C ARG A 274 14.10 -9.53 7.07
N GLU A 275 15.38 -9.63 7.43
CA GLU A 275 16.43 -10.15 6.54
C GLU A 275 16.17 -11.58 6.06
N ALA A 276 15.62 -12.43 6.93
CA ALA A 276 15.30 -13.82 6.61
C ALA A 276 14.02 -13.96 5.76
N ALA A 277 13.07 -13.04 5.90
CA ALA A 277 11.76 -13.13 5.25
C ALA A 277 11.86 -12.79 3.74
N ARG A 278 11.04 -13.47 2.95
CA ARG A 278 10.85 -13.20 1.51
C ARG A 278 9.36 -13.16 1.22
N CYS A 279 9.01 -12.42 0.16
CA CYS A 279 7.66 -12.41 -0.37
C CYS A 279 7.67 -13.03 -1.78
N TYR A 280 6.59 -13.72 -2.08
CA TYR A 280 6.34 -14.35 -3.36
C TYR A 280 5.04 -13.78 -3.89
N VAL A 281 5.09 -13.11 -5.01
CA VAL A 281 3.96 -12.41 -5.61
C VAL A 281 3.61 -13.08 -6.92
N TRP A 282 2.32 -13.28 -7.13
CA TRP A 282 1.75 -14.01 -8.23
C TRP A 282 0.61 -13.22 -8.87
N GLY A 283 0.44 -13.40 -10.18
CA GLY A 283 -0.74 -12.92 -10.90
C GLY A 283 -1.09 -13.82 -12.07
N GLU A 284 -2.37 -13.86 -12.42
CA GLU A 284 -2.92 -14.57 -13.57
C GLU A 284 -3.91 -13.64 -14.29
N ALA A 285 -3.66 -13.38 -15.57
CA ALA A 285 -4.64 -12.73 -16.44
C ALA A 285 -5.28 -13.78 -17.34
N GLN A 286 -6.58 -13.64 -17.61
CA GLN A 286 -7.34 -14.52 -18.50
C GLN A 286 -8.22 -13.68 -19.43
N ASN A 287 -8.38 -14.12 -20.70
CA ASN A 287 -9.33 -13.53 -21.63
C ASN A 287 -10.59 -14.40 -21.82
N ARG A 288 -11.58 -13.90 -22.53
CA ARG A 288 -12.85 -14.63 -22.82
C ARG A 288 -12.67 -15.92 -23.60
N ALA A 289 -11.59 -16.05 -24.37
CA ALA A 289 -11.24 -17.27 -25.08
C ALA A 289 -10.63 -18.35 -24.16
N GLY A 290 -10.42 -18.05 -22.88
CA GLY A 290 -9.82 -18.96 -21.91
C GLY A 290 -8.30 -18.99 -21.94
N LYS A 291 -7.63 -18.16 -22.75
CA LYS A 291 -6.17 -18.02 -22.73
C LYS A 291 -5.75 -17.39 -21.40
N LYS A 292 -4.71 -17.95 -20.79
CA LYS A 292 -4.13 -17.50 -19.53
C LYS A 292 -2.69 -17.13 -19.70
N VAL A 293 -2.26 -16.13 -18.94
CA VAL A 293 -0.87 -15.75 -18.73
C VAL A 293 -0.65 -15.60 -17.25
N VAL A 294 0.43 -16.15 -16.74
CA VAL A 294 0.78 -16.14 -15.32
C VAL A 294 2.12 -15.41 -15.14
N ALA A 295 2.20 -14.59 -14.10
CA ALA A 295 3.45 -13.93 -13.72
C ALA A 295 3.79 -14.22 -12.26
N ARG A 296 5.08 -14.34 -11.96
CA ARG A 296 5.59 -14.54 -10.61
C ARG A 296 6.86 -13.73 -10.39
N ILE A 297 7.00 -13.21 -9.18
CA ILE A 297 8.24 -12.55 -8.74
C ILE A 297 8.52 -12.88 -7.27
N LYS A 298 9.78 -13.10 -6.95
CA LYS A 298 10.26 -13.19 -5.57
C LYS A 298 10.88 -11.85 -5.19
N THR A 299 10.52 -11.29 -4.02
CA THR A 299 11.02 -10.00 -3.54
C THR A 299 11.68 -10.13 -2.16
N ALA A 300 12.31 -9.07 -1.71
CA ALA A 300 12.63 -8.89 -0.29
C ALA A 300 11.36 -8.97 0.57
N ASN A 301 11.50 -8.88 1.89
CA ASN A 301 10.34 -8.80 2.78
C ASN A 301 9.52 -7.54 2.51
N ALA A 302 8.25 -7.54 2.95
CA ALA A 302 7.29 -6.48 2.67
C ALA A 302 7.75 -5.09 3.14
N TYR A 303 8.48 -5.00 4.26
CA TYR A 303 8.92 -3.71 4.79
C TYR A 303 10.10 -3.12 4.02
N ASP A 304 11.05 -3.95 3.61
CA ASP A 304 12.18 -3.50 2.81
C ASP A 304 11.70 -3.08 1.42
N VAL A 305 10.77 -3.84 0.80
CA VAL A 305 10.10 -3.41 -0.46
C VAL A 305 9.38 -2.07 -0.27
N THR A 306 8.71 -1.86 0.88
CA THR A 306 8.03 -0.59 1.17
C THR A 306 9.04 0.55 1.32
N VAL A 307 10.14 0.33 2.00
CA VAL A 307 11.20 1.36 2.18
C VAL A 307 11.83 1.71 0.83
N GLU A 308 12.24 0.69 0.07
CA GLU A 308 12.90 0.88 -1.21
C GLU A 308 11.97 1.53 -2.25
N GLY A 309 10.74 1.02 -2.36
CA GLY A 309 9.75 1.55 -3.30
C GLY A 309 9.34 2.98 -3.00
N ALA A 310 9.11 3.30 -1.73
CA ALA A 310 8.74 4.65 -1.32
C ALA A 310 9.89 5.66 -1.55
N LEU A 311 11.13 5.30 -1.20
CA LEU A 311 12.29 6.15 -1.47
C LEU A 311 12.57 6.30 -2.97
N TYR A 312 12.36 5.23 -3.75
CA TYR A 312 12.45 5.28 -5.22
C TYR A 312 11.42 6.24 -5.82
N ALA A 313 10.16 6.18 -5.35
CA ALA A 313 9.10 7.07 -5.80
C ALA A 313 9.36 8.55 -5.43
N VAL A 314 9.86 8.81 -4.22
CA VAL A 314 10.29 10.15 -3.81
C VAL A 314 11.42 10.64 -4.71
N GLY A 315 12.47 9.85 -4.92
CA GLY A 315 13.59 10.21 -5.80
C GLY A 315 13.12 10.53 -7.22
N PHE A 316 12.24 9.67 -7.77
CA PHE A 316 11.66 9.88 -9.10
C PHE A 316 10.97 11.25 -9.22
N LEU A 317 10.12 11.63 -8.25
CA LEU A 317 9.40 12.92 -8.28
C LEU A 317 10.30 14.12 -8.02
N LEU A 318 11.42 13.96 -7.33
CA LEU A 318 12.41 15.04 -7.13
C LEU A 318 13.27 15.26 -8.37
N GLU A 319 13.50 14.24 -9.19
CA GLU A 319 14.37 14.29 -10.37
C GLU A 319 13.60 14.50 -11.68
N ASN A 320 12.31 14.17 -11.71
CA ASN A 320 11.49 14.18 -12.91
C ASN A 320 10.25 15.09 -12.73
N GLN A 321 9.65 15.48 -13.84
CA GLN A 321 8.42 16.24 -13.90
C GLN A 321 7.35 15.47 -14.69
N PRO A 322 6.76 14.42 -14.13
CA PRO A 322 5.68 13.71 -14.80
C PRO A 322 4.46 14.61 -14.94
N ALA A 323 3.57 14.29 -15.89
CA ALA A 323 2.31 15.00 -16.01
C ALA A 323 1.55 14.95 -14.68
N PRO A 324 0.88 16.05 -14.26
CA PRO A 324 0.10 16.04 -13.04
C PRO A 324 -1.11 15.09 -13.13
N GLY A 325 -1.58 14.58 -12.01
CA GLY A 325 -2.74 13.70 -11.95
C GLY A 325 -2.58 12.58 -10.92
N TYR A 326 -3.54 11.65 -10.93
CA TYR A 326 -3.51 10.43 -10.13
C TYR A 326 -2.73 9.32 -10.85
N TYR A 327 -1.92 8.59 -10.10
CA TYR A 327 -1.13 7.45 -10.60
C TYR A 327 -1.21 6.25 -9.65
N THR A 328 -1.12 5.07 -10.24
CA THR A 328 -0.64 3.88 -9.51
C THR A 328 0.87 3.79 -9.64
N PRO A 329 1.56 3.07 -8.74
CA PRO A 329 3.02 2.98 -8.78
C PRO A 329 3.59 2.53 -10.12
N SER A 330 3.02 1.49 -10.75
CA SER A 330 3.51 1.00 -12.05
C SER A 330 3.29 1.99 -13.20
N ARG A 331 2.26 2.82 -13.12
CA ARG A 331 2.02 3.88 -14.12
C ARG A 331 2.92 5.09 -13.92
N LEU A 332 3.37 5.36 -12.70
CA LEU A 332 4.30 6.45 -12.40
C LEU A 332 5.76 6.06 -12.67
N LEU A 333 6.14 4.86 -12.21
CA LEU A 333 7.54 4.42 -12.12
C LEU A 333 7.94 3.42 -13.22
N GLY A 334 6.97 2.96 -14.00
CA GLY A 334 7.14 1.88 -14.97
C GLY A 334 6.80 0.48 -14.40
N PRO A 335 6.30 -0.44 -15.24
CA PRO A 335 5.90 -1.78 -14.82
C PRO A 335 7.08 -2.68 -14.39
N GLU A 336 8.32 -2.27 -14.65
CA GLU A 336 9.55 -2.95 -14.24
C GLU A 336 10.10 -2.45 -12.91
N CYS A 337 9.50 -1.44 -12.29
CA CYS A 337 10.07 -0.77 -11.12
C CYS A 337 10.34 -1.75 -9.96
N ILE A 338 9.50 -2.78 -9.76
CA ILE A 338 9.71 -3.78 -8.73
C ILE A 338 11.00 -4.59 -8.92
N GLU A 339 11.38 -4.88 -10.17
CA GLU A 339 12.59 -5.63 -10.49
C GLU A 339 13.88 -4.82 -10.18
N ASN A 340 13.77 -3.50 -10.16
CA ASN A 340 14.85 -2.57 -9.82
C ASN A 340 15.03 -2.38 -8.30
N LEU A 341 14.08 -2.86 -7.48
CA LEU A 341 14.17 -2.73 -6.03
C LEU A 341 15.11 -3.80 -5.43
N PRO A 342 16.00 -3.43 -4.51
CA PRO A 342 16.93 -4.36 -3.87
C PRO A 342 16.23 -5.58 -3.28
N GLY A 343 16.78 -6.77 -3.55
CA GLY A 343 16.27 -8.05 -3.07
C GLY A 343 15.07 -8.59 -3.85
N SER A 344 14.66 -7.93 -4.94
CA SER A 344 13.73 -8.46 -5.92
C SER A 344 14.48 -9.22 -7.02
N GLY A 345 13.90 -10.35 -7.43
CA GLY A 345 14.37 -11.10 -8.60
C GLY A 345 13.70 -10.63 -9.90
N PRO A 346 14.01 -11.27 -11.04
CA PRO A 346 13.29 -11.02 -12.26
C PRO A 346 11.86 -11.54 -12.20
N MET A 347 10.97 -10.87 -12.93
CA MET A 347 9.59 -11.33 -13.11
C MET A 347 9.54 -12.41 -14.18
N HIS A 348 9.03 -13.59 -13.83
CA HIS A 348 8.81 -14.70 -14.77
C HIS A 348 7.36 -14.64 -15.27
N ILE A 349 7.19 -14.64 -16.61
CA ILE A 349 5.87 -14.59 -17.28
C ILE A 349 5.77 -15.85 -18.17
N GLU A 350 4.67 -16.62 -17.98
CA GLU A 350 4.40 -17.90 -18.66
C GLU A 350 3.06 -17.87 -19.40
#